data_54b0508c64aca0e19f5eede70561c431
#
_entry.id   54b0508c64aca0e19f5eede70561c431
#
_cell.length_a   1.000
_cell.length_b   1.000
_cell.length_c   1.000
_cell.angle_alpha   90.00
_cell.angle_beta   90.00
_cell.angle_gamma   90.00
#
_symmetry.space_group_name_H-M   'P 1'
#
loop_
_entity.id
_entity.type
_entity.pdbx_description
1 polymer ?
#
loop_
_entity_poly.entity_id
_entity_poly.type
_entity_poly.pdbx_seq_one_letter_code
_entity_poly.pdbx_strand_id
1 'polypeptide(L)'
;MKKILIIFIMAFLTYSCNHKKEVSSINPVNWKTRTINFRLSDSLIQGSTYLSVYSQIYDQSEHRTFDLTVTVSMRNTNKQDTIYIDKAEYFDTKGKSIRTYFTETIYIAPMETIEIVIDEIDQEGGTGANFLFDWSSHSKINEPLFEGVMISTSGQQGLSFTTIGKRIN
;
A
#
# COMPACT_ATOMS: atom_id res chain seq x y z
N MET A 1 27.71 -43.43 25.17
CA MET A 1 27.30 -43.21 23.79
C MET A 1 25.83 -42.75 23.63
N LYS A 2 24.83 -43.44 24.23
CA LYS A 2 23.40 -43.03 24.10
C LYS A 2 23.07 -41.63 24.63
N LYS A 3 23.71 -41.16 25.72
CA LYS A 3 23.48 -39.82 26.28
C LYS A 3 24.02 -38.67 25.40
N ILE A 4 25.13 -38.90 24.68
CA ILE A 4 25.72 -37.92 23.74
C ILE A 4 24.84 -37.79 22.49
N LEU A 5 24.25 -38.88 22.02
CA LEU A 5 23.34 -38.87 20.87
C LEU A 5 22.06 -38.08 21.14
N ILE A 6 21.51 -38.18 22.35
CA ILE A 6 20.30 -37.41 22.75
C ILE A 6 20.58 -35.90 22.82
N ILE A 7 21.76 -35.49 23.30
CA ILE A 7 22.17 -34.07 23.34
C ILE A 7 22.31 -33.51 21.92
N PHE A 8 22.85 -34.32 20.99
CA PHE A 8 22.98 -33.90 19.58
C PHE A 8 21.62 -33.77 18.88
N ILE A 9 20.67 -34.62 19.16
CA ILE A 9 19.29 -34.56 18.63
C ILE A 9 18.55 -33.31 19.19
N MET A 10 18.77 -33.00 20.47
CA MET A 10 18.15 -31.84 21.12
C MET A 10 18.71 -30.54 20.62
N ALA A 11 19.98 -30.46 20.21
CA ALA A 11 20.61 -29.27 19.63
C ALA A 11 20.11 -28.98 18.20
N PHE A 12 19.63 -30.00 17.45
CA PHE A 12 19.07 -29.81 16.10
C PHE A 12 17.64 -29.27 16.11
N LEU A 13 16.91 -29.40 17.22
CA LEU A 13 15.52 -28.93 17.33
C LEU A 13 15.41 -27.44 17.66
N THR A 14 16.51 -26.73 17.96
CA THR A 14 16.52 -25.30 18.28
C THR A 14 16.84 -24.41 17.08
N TYR A 15 17.13 -24.97 15.90
CA TYR A 15 17.21 -24.20 14.66
C TYR A 15 15.79 -23.98 14.10
N SER A 16 14.95 -23.31 14.88
CA SER A 16 13.76 -22.67 14.37
C SER A 16 14.23 -21.47 13.58
N CYS A 17 14.30 -21.60 12.26
CA CYS A 17 14.42 -20.48 11.35
C CYS A 17 13.26 -19.52 11.66
N ASN A 18 13.54 -18.43 12.35
CA ASN A 18 12.68 -17.26 12.36
C ASN A 18 12.73 -16.66 10.94
N HIS A 19 11.95 -17.23 10.02
CA HIS A 19 11.57 -16.51 8.81
C HIS A 19 10.82 -15.27 9.30
N LYS A 20 11.49 -14.11 9.27
CA LYS A 20 10.78 -12.83 9.28
C LYS A 20 9.80 -12.94 8.13
N LYS A 21 8.49 -12.97 8.42
CA LYS A 21 7.45 -12.86 7.41
C LYS A 21 7.73 -11.57 6.67
N GLU A 22 8.14 -11.66 5.41
CA GLU A 22 8.26 -10.48 4.56
C GLU A 22 6.85 -9.91 4.41
N VAL A 23 6.68 -8.68 4.87
CA VAL A 23 5.44 -7.94 4.66
C VAL A 23 5.41 -7.55 3.19
N SER A 24 4.52 -8.15 2.41
CA SER A 24 4.47 -8.03 0.94
C SER A 24 4.28 -6.60 0.46
N SER A 25 3.73 -5.73 1.30
CA SER A 25 3.50 -4.31 1.02
C SER A 25 4.78 -3.49 0.84
N ILE A 26 5.96 -4.05 1.14
CA ILE A 26 7.21 -3.28 1.11
C ILE A 26 7.75 -3.11 -0.31
N ASN A 27 7.45 -3.99 -1.28
CA ASN A 27 8.00 -3.83 -2.63
C ASN A 27 7.35 -4.67 -3.76
N PRO A 28 6.03 -4.63 -4.01
CA PRO A 28 5.42 -5.35 -5.12
C PRO A 28 5.74 -4.74 -6.49
N VAL A 29 6.13 -3.47 -6.55
CA VAL A 29 6.46 -2.71 -7.76
C VAL A 29 7.91 -2.26 -7.70
N ASN A 30 8.63 -2.46 -8.80
CA ASN A 30 9.97 -1.88 -8.92
C ASN A 30 9.85 -0.38 -9.27
N TRP A 31 9.77 0.46 -8.27
CA TRP A 31 9.62 1.92 -8.42
C TRP A 31 10.75 2.55 -9.22
N LYS A 32 12.00 2.03 -9.11
CA LYS A 32 13.17 2.56 -9.82
C LYS A 32 13.04 2.49 -11.35
N THR A 33 12.34 1.50 -11.88
CA THR A 33 12.11 1.40 -13.32
C THR A 33 11.10 2.42 -13.85
N ARG A 34 10.36 3.07 -12.95
CA ARG A 34 9.32 4.06 -13.27
C ARG A 34 9.74 5.49 -12.94
N THR A 35 10.90 5.68 -12.35
CA THR A 35 11.43 7.00 -12.04
C THR A 35 11.72 7.78 -13.32
N ILE A 36 11.33 9.04 -13.35
CA ILE A 36 11.68 9.95 -14.43
C ILE A 36 13.02 10.64 -14.16
N ASN A 37 13.85 10.75 -15.20
CA ASN A 37 15.18 11.37 -15.12
C ASN A 37 15.24 12.76 -15.79
N PHE A 38 14.08 13.38 -16.00
CA PHE A 38 13.98 14.71 -16.60
C PHE A 38 13.11 15.62 -15.72
N ARG A 39 13.35 16.93 -15.81
CA ARG A 39 12.53 17.91 -15.12
C ARG A 39 11.15 17.99 -15.77
N LEU A 40 10.10 17.86 -14.97
CA LEU A 40 8.74 18.07 -15.42
C LEU A 40 8.54 19.54 -15.83
N SER A 41 7.66 19.74 -16.79
CA SER A 41 7.28 21.09 -17.25
C SER A 41 6.52 21.80 -16.14
N ASP A 42 6.79 23.10 -15.95
CA ASP A 42 6.06 23.98 -15.03
C ASP A 42 4.59 24.19 -15.44
N SER A 43 4.21 23.72 -16.65
CA SER A 43 2.82 23.77 -17.13
C SER A 43 1.92 22.66 -16.64
N LEU A 44 2.46 21.68 -15.90
CA LEU A 44 1.65 20.61 -15.32
C LEU A 44 0.81 21.13 -14.16
N ILE A 45 -0.40 20.61 -14.08
CA ILE A 45 -1.30 20.82 -12.96
C ILE A 45 -0.88 19.88 -11.85
N GLN A 46 -0.71 20.41 -10.66
CA GLN A 46 -0.39 19.67 -9.46
C GLN A 46 -1.64 19.48 -8.60
N GLY A 47 -1.67 18.42 -7.84
CA GLY A 47 -2.71 18.17 -6.87
C GLY A 47 -2.28 17.17 -5.82
N SER A 48 -3.03 17.13 -4.73
CA SER A 48 -2.89 16.12 -3.70
C SER A 48 -4.22 15.43 -3.47
N THR A 49 -4.18 14.11 -3.26
CA THR A 49 -5.37 13.29 -3.05
C THR A 49 -5.22 12.49 -1.76
N TYR A 50 -6.23 12.58 -0.92
CA TYR A 50 -6.39 11.78 0.29
C TYR A 50 -7.22 10.53 -0.06
N LEU A 51 -6.76 9.35 0.38
CA LEU A 51 -7.47 8.08 0.24
C LEU A 51 -7.54 7.39 1.59
N SER A 52 -8.73 7.20 2.14
CA SER A 52 -8.90 6.37 3.33
C SER A 52 -8.73 4.90 3.00
N VAL A 53 -7.98 4.20 3.83
CA VAL A 53 -7.81 2.75 3.77
C VAL A 53 -7.90 2.15 5.17
N TYR A 54 -8.13 0.85 5.25
CA TYR A 54 -8.34 0.17 6.51
C TYR A 54 -7.54 -1.13 6.50
N SER A 55 -6.45 -1.21 7.27
CA SER A 55 -5.77 -2.48 7.51
C SER A 55 -6.50 -3.34 8.53
N GLN A 56 -7.36 -2.71 9.33
CA GLN A 56 -8.25 -3.37 10.29
C GLN A 56 -9.60 -2.68 10.32
N ILE A 57 -10.65 -3.42 10.66
CA ILE A 57 -11.98 -2.88 10.99
C ILE A 57 -12.47 -3.45 12.31
N TYR A 58 -13.32 -2.70 12.99
CA TYR A 58 -13.98 -3.19 14.21
C TYR A 58 -14.97 -4.31 13.89
N ASP A 59 -15.01 -5.32 14.75
CA ASP A 59 -15.94 -6.44 14.71
C ASP A 59 -16.65 -6.60 16.07
N GLN A 60 -17.96 -6.53 16.06
CA GLN A 60 -18.85 -6.67 17.21
C GLN A 60 -18.66 -5.65 18.34
N SER A 61 -17.47 -5.10 18.57
CA SER A 61 -17.18 -4.09 19.60
C SER A 61 -15.91 -3.31 19.26
N GLU A 62 -15.66 -2.22 19.99
CA GLU A 62 -14.41 -1.44 19.90
C GLU A 62 -13.16 -2.16 20.44
N HIS A 63 -13.34 -3.36 21.01
CA HIS A 63 -12.24 -4.17 21.58
C HIS A 63 -11.79 -5.31 20.67
N ARG A 64 -12.44 -5.46 19.52
CA ARG A 64 -12.14 -6.53 18.58
C ARG A 64 -12.04 -6.00 17.15
N THR A 65 -11.00 -6.42 16.44
CA THR A 65 -10.79 -6.04 15.05
C THR A 65 -10.61 -7.27 14.15
N PHE A 66 -10.94 -7.10 12.87
CA PHE A 66 -10.54 -7.98 11.77
C PHE A 66 -9.44 -7.34 10.96
N ASP A 67 -8.45 -8.14 10.56
CA ASP A 67 -7.39 -7.75 9.65
C ASP A 67 -7.86 -7.82 8.20
N LEU A 68 -7.35 -6.92 7.37
CA LEU A 68 -7.74 -6.79 5.97
C LEU A 68 -6.51 -6.72 5.07
N THR A 69 -6.60 -7.38 3.92
CA THR A 69 -5.71 -7.08 2.80
C THR A 69 -6.24 -5.84 2.08
N VAL A 70 -5.37 -4.88 1.82
CA VAL A 70 -5.72 -3.64 1.11
C VAL A 70 -5.00 -3.60 -0.22
N THR A 71 -5.74 -3.42 -1.31
CA THR A 71 -5.18 -3.06 -2.61
C THR A 71 -5.47 -1.59 -2.88
N VAL A 72 -4.41 -0.79 -3.01
CA VAL A 72 -4.49 0.62 -3.39
C VAL A 72 -4.10 0.75 -4.84
N SER A 73 -5.04 1.16 -5.68
CA SER A 73 -4.83 1.35 -7.12
C SER A 73 -4.61 2.83 -7.44
N MET A 74 -3.53 3.13 -8.16
CA MET A 74 -3.24 4.43 -8.77
C MET A 74 -3.46 4.29 -10.27
N ARG A 75 -4.50 4.96 -10.79
CA ARG A 75 -4.97 4.76 -12.18
C ARG A 75 -4.79 6.00 -13.01
N ASN A 76 -4.21 5.84 -14.18
CA ASN A 76 -4.25 6.84 -15.24
C ASN A 76 -5.46 6.58 -16.14
N THR A 77 -6.45 7.46 -16.07
CA THR A 77 -7.67 7.37 -16.89
C THR A 77 -7.55 8.06 -18.24
N ASN A 78 -6.40 8.68 -18.55
CA ASN A 78 -6.14 9.29 -19.85
C ASN A 78 -5.86 8.23 -20.90
N LYS A 79 -6.33 8.47 -22.11
CA LYS A 79 -6.05 7.60 -23.26
C LYS A 79 -4.71 7.92 -23.96
N GLN A 80 -4.18 9.12 -23.77
CA GLN A 80 -3.03 9.63 -24.52
C GLN A 80 -1.93 10.18 -23.61
N ASP A 81 -2.30 10.81 -22.49
CA ASP A 81 -1.35 11.51 -21.64
C ASP A 81 -0.85 10.63 -20.49
N THR A 82 0.43 10.72 -20.21
CA THR A 82 1.06 10.18 -19.01
C THR A 82 0.76 11.07 -17.81
N ILE A 83 0.54 10.48 -16.65
CA ILE A 83 0.49 11.17 -15.37
C ILE A 83 1.72 10.85 -14.54
N TYR A 84 1.98 11.70 -13.56
CA TYR A 84 3.13 11.56 -12.67
C TYR A 84 2.66 11.53 -11.22
N ILE A 85 3.25 10.65 -10.42
CA ILE A 85 3.02 10.61 -8.98
C ILE A 85 4.33 11.01 -8.31
N ASP A 86 4.29 12.10 -7.57
CA ASP A 86 5.46 12.69 -6.94
C ASP A 86 5.75 12.06 -5.59
N LYS A 87 4.69 11.62 -4.89
CA LYS A 87 4.79 10.99 -3.57
C LYS A 87 3.59 10.08 -3.32
N ALA A 88 3.85 8.96 -2.64
CA ALA A 88 2.84 8.12 -2.01
C ALA A 88 3.24 7.87 -0.56
N GLU A 89 2.51 8.42 0.38
CA GLU A 89 2.78 8.33 1.81
C GLU A 89 1.61 7.70 2.56
N TYR A 90 1.92 6.74 3.42
CA TYR A 90 0.96 5.97 4.21
C TYR A 90 1.01 6.41 5.66
N PHE A 91 -0.17 6.66 6.25
CA PHE A 91 -0.36 7.15 7.61
C PHE A 91 -1.22 6.20 8.43
N ASP A 92 -0.93 6.12 9.73
CA ASP A 92 -1.77 5.40 10.69
C ASP A 92 -3.04 6.20 11.07
N THR A 93 -3.89 5.57 11.86
CA THR A 93 -5.13 6.18 12.41
C THR A 93 -4.89 7.48 13.20
N LYS A 94 -3.68 7.71 13.70
CA LYS A 94 -3.31 8.92 14.46
C LYS A 94 -2.70 10.01 13.59
N GLY A 95 -2.59 9.76 12.26
CA GLY A 95 -1.96 10.69 11.32
C GLY A 95 -0.43 10.67 11.37
N LYS A 96 0.17 9.64 11.97
CA LYS A 96 1.61 9.45 11.93
C LYS A 96 2.00 8.74 10.64
N SER A 97 2.99 9.30 9.91
CA SER A 97 3.56 8.65 8.73
C SER A 97 4.22 7.32 9.11
N ILE A 98 3.80 6.25 8.45
CA ILE A 98 4.31 4.90 8.61
C ILE A 98 5.33 4.60 7.54
N ARG A 99 4.99 4.94 6.27
CA ARG A 99 5.78 4.50 5.11
C ARG A 99 5.66 5.47 3.95
N THR A 100 6.79 5.78 3.32
CA THR A 100 6.85 6.43 2.01
C THR A 100 7.30 5.39 0.99
N TYR A 101 6.52 5.17 -0.06
CA TYR A 101 6.77 4.11 -1.04
C TYR A 101 7.85 4.49 -2.05
N PHE A 102 7.92 5.77 -2.41
CA PHE A 102 8.96 6.33 -3.30
C PHE A 102 9.13 7.81 -3.01
N THR A 103 10.32 8.32 -3.26
CA THR A 103 10.72 9.72 -3.02
C THR A 103 11.07 10.45 -4.32
N GLU A 104 11.11 9.72 -5.43
CA GLU A 104 11.36 10.25 -6.76
C GLU A 104 10.09 10.12 -7.57
N THR A 105 9.79 11.13 -8.38
CA THR A 105 8.61 11.14 -9.25
C THR A 105 8.59 9.93 -10.17
N ILE A 106 7.48 9.21 -10.19
CA ILE A 106 7.23 8.07 -11.07
C ILE A 106 6.17 8.42 -12.11
N TYR A 107 6.18 7.72 -13.24
CA TYR A 107 5.16 7.86 -14.28
C TYR A 107 4.17 6.69 -14.28
N ILE A 108 2.95 6.99 -14.71
CA ILE A 108 1.92 6.00 -15.05
C ILE A 108 1.48 6.27 -16.49
N ALA A 109 1.68 5.29 -17.36
CA ALA A 109 1.37 5.40 -18.78
C ALA A 109 -0.15 5.52 -19.02
N PRO A 110 -0.61 5.95 -20.21
CA PRO A 110 -2.02 6.02 -20.54
C PRO A 110 -2.75 4.69 -20.28
N MET A 111 -3.91 4.75 -19.61
CA MET A 111 -4.76 3.62 -19.24
C MET A 111 -4.10 2.58 -18.32
N GLU A 112 -2.92 2.87 -17.79
CA GLU A 112 -2.22 1.99 -16.88
C GLU A 112 -2.72 2.14 -15.44
N THR A 113 -2.67 1.03 -14.70
CA THR A 113 -2.89 0.97 -13.25
C THR A 113 -1.63 0.42 -12.58
N ILE A 114 -1.23 1.06 -11.49
CA ILE A 114 -0.17 0.57 -10.59
C ILE A 114 -0.79 0.36 -9.22
N GLU A 115 -0.34 -0.67 -8.51
CA GLU A 115 -0.94 -1.06 -7.25
C GLU A 115 0.08 -1.12 -6.11
N ILE A 116 -0.38 -0.73 -4.93
CA ILE A 116 0.27 -0.96 -3.65
C ILE A 116 -0.63 -1.95 -2.90
N VAL A 117 -0.03 -3.03 -2.40
CA VAL A 117 -0.75 -4.01 -1.59
C VAL A 117 -0.26 -3.94 -0.15
N ILE A 118 -1.18 -3.78 0.79
CA ILE A 118 -0.94 -3.91 2.22
C ILE A 118 -1.43 -5.30 2.61
N ASP A 119 -0.51 -6.13 3.08
CA ASP A 119 -0.79 -7.50 3.50
C ASP A 119 -1.68 -7.53 4.73
N GLU A 120 -2.51 -8.56 4.86
CA GLU A 120 -3.38 -8.79 6.02
C GLU A 120 -2.62 -8.80 7.36
N ILE A 121 -1.34 -9.21 7.35
CA ILE A 121 -0.51 -9.20 8.56
C ILE A 121 0.08 -7.84 8.91
N ASP A 122 -0.05 -6.84 8.03
CA ASP A 122 0.41 -5.46 8.24
C ASP A 122 -0.67 -4.64 8.94
N GLN A 123 -0.63 -4.64 10.26
CA GLN A 123 -1.62 -3.96 11.10
C GLN A 123 -1.24 -2.51 11.44
N GLU A 124 -0.11 -1.99 10.92
CA GLU A 124 0.42 -0.68 11.32
C GLU A 124 -0.55 0.48 11.05
N GLY A 125 -1.37 0.38 9.99
CA GLY A 125 -2.36 1.40 9.66
C GLY A 125 -3.53 1.48 10.63
N GLY A 126 -3.95 0.34 11.18
CA GLY A 126 -5.10 0.25 12.09
C GLY A 126 -6.45 0.47 11.39
N THR A 127 -7.43 0.97 12.15
CA THR A 127 -8.83 1.10 11.72
C THR A 127 -9.18 2.40 11.02
N GLY A 128 -8.22 3.27 10.73
CA GLY A 128 -8.44 4.58 10.12
C GLY A 128 -7.22 5.11 9.40
N ALA A 129 -6.45 4.22 8.77
CA ALA A 129 -5.30 4.59 7.98
C ALA A 129 -5.68 5.37 6.72
N ASN A 130 -4.68 6.01 6.12
CA ASN A 130 -4.90 6.75 4.89
C ASN A 130 -3.61 6.87 4.08
N PHE A 131 -3.78 7.14 2.80
CA PHE A 131 -2.72 7.57 1.90
C PHE A 131 -2.87 9.04 1.56
N LEU A 132 -1.73 9.71 1.39
CA LEU A 132 -1.61 10.98 0.71
C LEU A 132 -0.78 10.79 -0.54
N PHE A 133 -1.36 11.16 -1.69
CA PHE A 133 -0.69 11.14 -2.98
C PHE A 133 -0.50 12.57 -3.46
N ASP A 134 0.74 12.94 -3.80
CA ASP A 134 1.03 14.16 -4.56
C ASP A 134 1.27 13.75 -6.01
N TRP A 135 0.66 14.48 -6.95
CA TRP A 135 0.64 14.13 -8.36
C TRP A 135 0.66 15.32 -9.29
N SER A 136 1.04 15.06 -10.54
CA SER A 136 1.07 16.05 -11.61
C SER A 136 0.46 15.48 -12.90
N SER A 137 -0.32 16.29 -13.61
CA SER A 137 -0.96 15.91 -14.87
C SER A 137 -1.06 17.06 -15.86
N HIS A 138 -1.30 16.75 -17.14
CA HIS A 138 -1.47 17.75 -18.19
C HIS A 138 -2.86 18.40 -18.19
N SER A 139 -3.86 17.81 -17.56
CA SER A 139 -5.26 18.27 -17.62
C SER A 139 -6.00 18.07 -16.31
N LYS A 140 -6.82 19.06 -15.92
CA LYS A 140 -7.76 18.96 -14.79
C LYS A 140 -8.90 17.95 -15.02
N ILE A 141 -9.21 17.67 -16.29
CA ILE A 141 -10.34 16.79 -16.62
C ILE A 141 -9.97 15.32 -16.36
N ASN A 142 -8.68 15.00 -16.43
CA ASN A 142 -8.16 13.64 -16.36
C ASN A 142 -7.15 13.51 -15.23
N GLU A 143 -7.56 13.88 -14.03
CA GLU A 143 -6.77 13.66 -12.81
C GLU A 143 -6.59 12.15 -12.53
N PRO A 144 -5.54 11.74 -11.82
CA PRO A 144 -5.39 10.36 -11.38
C PRO A 144 -6.60 9.91 -10.57
N LEU A 145 -7.03 8.67 -10.78
CA LEU A 145 -8.01 8.03 -9.94
C LEU A 145 -7.30 7.13 -8.92
N PHE A 146 -7.58 7.36 -7.64
CA PHE A 146 -7.06 6.55 -6.54
C PHE A 146 -8.22 5.78 -5.91
N GLU A 147 -8.05 4.46 -5.78
CA GLU A 147 -9.06 3.58 -5.21
C GLU A 147 -8.42 2.62 -4.21
N GLY A 148 -9.12 2.36 -3.12
CA GLY A 148 -8.78 1.32 -2.15
C GLY A 148 -9.82 0.19 -2.21
N VAL A 149 -9.34 -1.04 -2.28
CA VAL A 149 -10.16 -2.25 -2.14
C VAL A 149 -9.68 -2.98 -0.91
N MET A 150 -10.54 -3.11 0.09
CA MET A 150 -10.27 -3.88 1.30
C MET A 150 -11.02 -5.20 1.25
N ILE A 151 -10.32 -6.28 1.54
CA ILE A 151 -10.91 -7.62 1.58
C ILE A 151 -10.48 -8.37 2.85
N SER A 152 -11.35 -9.22 3.35
CA SER A 152 -11.01 -10.28 4.28
C SER A 152 -11.69 -11.56 3.84
N THR A 153 -10.96 -12.67 3.93
CA THR A 153 -11.47 -14.02 3.65
C THR A 153 -11.51 -14.87 4.92
N SER A 154 -11.37 -14.25 6.09
CA SER A 154 -11.43 -14.93 7.39
C SER A 154 -12.82 -15.47 7.66
N GLY A 155 -12.92 -16.72 8.08
CA GLY A 155 -14.17 -17.42 8.38
C GLY A 155 -14.90 -17.93 7.13
N GLN A 156 -16.21 -18.16 7.27
CA GLN A 156 -17.04 -18.69 6.18
C GLN A 156 -17.65 -17.63 5.25
N GLN A 157 -17.53 -16.35 5.62
CA GLN A 157 -18.07 -15.23 4.87
C GLN A 157 -16.95 -14.26 4.51
N GLY A 158 -16.80 -13.97 3.22
CA GLY A 158 -15.91 -12.93 2.75
C GLY A 158 -16.51 -11.53 2.98
N LEU A 159 -15.65 -10.56 3.28
CA LEU A 159 -15.97 -9.15 3.36
C LEU A 159 -15.17 -8.40 2.29
N SER A 160 -15.82 -7.48 1.59
CA SER A 160 -15.13 -6.57 0.67
C SER A 160 -15.84 -5.22 0.63
N PHE A 161 -15.07 -4.15 0.61
CA PHE A 161 -15.56 -2.79 0.37
C PHE A 161 -14.47 -1.93 -0.29
N THR A 162 -14.89 -0.80 -0.84
CA THR A 162 -14.01 0.10 -1.59
C THR A 162 -14.08 1.53 -1.03
N THR A 163 -12.99 2.27 -1.27
CA THR A 163 -12.91 3.70 -1.03
C THR A 163 -12.39 4.40 -2.28
N ILE A 164 -12.74 5.67 -2.43
CA ILE A 164 -12.29 6.50 -3.56
C ILE A 164 -11.56 7.71 -2.99
N GLY A 165 -10.44 8.06 -3.63
CA GLY A 165 -9.63 9.20 -3.27
C GLY A 165 -10.38 10.52 -3.45
N LYS A 166 -10.16 11.44 -2.53
CA LYS A 166 -10.67 12.81 -2.58
C LYS A 166 -9.52 13.79 -2.79
N ARG A 167 -9.58 14.57 -3.86
CA ARG A 167 -8.66 15.70 -4.03
C ARG A 167 -8.81 16.70 -2.88
N ILE A 168 -7.70 17.19 -2.34
CA ILE A 168 -7.68 18.12 -1.20
C ILE A 168 -7.00 19.45 -1.52
N ASN A 169 -6.27 19.57 -2.63
CA ASN A 169 -5.73 20.83 -3.19
C ASN A 169 -5.50 20.72 -4.69
#